data_46c65cf08025bb373035cc5e9741fb65
#
_entry.id   46c65cf08025bb373035cc5e9741fb65
#
_cell.length_a   1.000
_cell.length_b   1.000
_cell.length_c   1.000
_cell.angle_alpha   90.00
_cell.angle_beta   90.00
_cell.angle_gamma   90.00
#
_symmetry.space_group_name_H-M   'P 1'
#
loop_
_entity.id
_entity.type
_entity.pdbx_description
1 polymer ?
#
loop_
_entity_poly.entity_id
_entity_poly.type
_entity_poly.pdbx_seq_one_letter_code
_entity_poly.pdbx_strand_id
1 'polypeptide(L)'
;VLAVDGALKARLEAGLAELAVPHDGRAIDRLWQWLALHERWSRAFNLTGTQDRETLVEGHLLDCAAVLPALTEPGVLYDVGTGAGLPGLILAALAPERPFVLVESLGKRVRFLEQAIDTLALPQVTVLEQRAEQAAFAPGAAGILVRAVAPLERLCALLQAPLEAGGRLLAMKGAQWEQEWAPLEDRFALEARYAYRVPSYDHERVLLKVRSKDAK
;
A
#
# COMPACT_ATOMS: atom_id res chain seq x y z
N VAL A 1 -1.29 29.77 -2.65
CA VAL A 1 -1.48 28.52 -1.89
C VAL A 1 -2.84 27.91 -2.17
N LEU A 2 -3.99 28.58 -1.86
CA LEU A 2 -5.34 28.01 -2.04
C LEU A 2 -5.69 27.60 -3.50
N ALA A 3 -5.23 28.35 -4.50
CA ALA A 3 -5.48 28.02 -5.91
C ALA A 3 -4.66 26.79 -6.37
N VAL A 4 -3.43 26.68 -5.91
CA VAL A 4 -2.56 25.51 -6.20
C VAL A 4 -3.11 24.24 -5.54
N ASP A 5 -3.59 24.37 -4.30
CA ASP A 5 -4.22 23.26 -3.58
C ASP A 5 -5.49 22.76 -4.30
N GLY A 6 -6.32 23.67 -4.82
CA GLY A 6 -7.51 23.33 -5.59
C GLY A 6 -7.19 22.57 -6.89
N ALA A 7 -6.17 23.00 -7.63
CA ALA A 7 -5.74 22.35 -8.85
C ALA A 7 -5.17 20.95 -8.59
N LEU A 8 -4.37 20.79 -7.54
CA LEU A 8 -3.78 19.49 -7.19
C LEU A 8 -4.84 18.51 -6.67
N LYS A 9 -5.83 19.00 -5.92
CA LYS A 9 -6.97 18.18 -5.48
C LYS A 9 -7.81 17.71 -6.68
N ALA A 10 -8.06 18.58 -7.64
CA ALA A 10 -8.76 18.19 -8.88
C ALA A 10 -7.95 17.16 -9.71
N ARG A 11 -6.62 17.25 -9.74
CA ARG A 11 -5.75 16.24 -10.39
C ARG A 11 -5.84 14.89 -9.66
N LEU A 12 -5.89 14.87 -8.32
CA LEU A 12 -6.08 13.64 -7.55
C LEU A 12 -7.43 12.99 -7.92
N GLU A 13 -8.52 13.76 -7.93
CA GLU A 13 -9.86 13.27 -8.28
C GLU A 13 -9.90 12.72 -9.72
N ALA A 14 -9.34 13.46 -10.67
CA ALA A 14 -9.25 13.02 -12.07
C ALA A 14 -8.43 11.73 -12.22
N GLY A 15 -7.29 11.64 -11.52
CA GLY A 15 -6.44 10.45 -11.52
C GLY A 15 -7.13 9.23 -10.93
N LEU A 16 -7.88 9.36 -9.84
CA LEU A 16 -8.68 8.27 -9.27
C LEU A 16 -9.77 7.80 -10.25
N ALA A 17 -10.43 8.73 -10.94
CA ALA A 17 -11.43 8.40 -11.95
C ALA A 17 -10.81 7.67 -13.16
N GLU A 18 -9.64 8.11 -13.65
CA GLU A 18 -8.90 7.46 -14.74
C GLU A 18 -8.47 6.03 -14.36
N LEU A 19 -8.07 5.83 -13.10
CA LEU A 19 -7.72 4.52 -12.54
C LEU A 19 -8.93 3.64 -12.23
N ALA A 20 -10.15 4.10 -12.50
CA ALA A 20 -11.41 3.43 -12.16
C ALA A 20 -11.51 3.08 -10.65
N VAL A 21 -10.91 3.88 -9.79
CA VAL A 21 -10.97 3.72 -8.34
C VAL A 21 -12.25 4.38 -7.80
N PRO A 22 -13.17 3.61 -7.19
CA PRO A 22 -14.35 4.19 -6.54
C PRO A 22 -13.95 5.15 -5.42
N HIS A 23 -14.53 6.34 -5.40
CA HIS A 23 -14.27 7.34 -4.37
C HIS A 23 -15.46 8.30 -4.21
N ASP A 24 -15.54 8.93 -3.05
CA ASP A 24 -16.47 10.01 -2.75
C ASP A 24 -15.72 11.22 -2.16
N GLY A 25 -16.43 12.26 -1.86
CA GLY A 25 -15.83 13.47 -1.28
C GLY A 25 -15.14 13.22 0.07
N ARG A 26 -15.61 12.24 0.86
CA ARG A 26 -14.99 11.88 2.15
C ARG A 26 -13.66 11.18 1.93
N ALA A 27 -13.57 10.30 0.94
CA ALA A 27 -12.32 9.64 0.56
C ALA A 27 -11.27 10.69 0.14
N ILE A 28 -11.65 11.64 -0.71
CA ILE A 28 -10.77 12.74 -1.13
C ILE A 28 -10.31 13.57 0.07
N ASP A 29 -11.22 13.92 0.99
CA ASP A 29 -10.86 14.70 2.18
C ASP A 29 -9.89 13.94 3.09
N ARG A 30 -10.06 12.62 3.26
CA ARG A 30 -9.11 11.77 3.99
C ARG A 30 -7.72 11.77 3.35
N LEU A 31 -7.65 11.58 2.03
CA LEU A 31 -6.37 11.62 1.31
C LEU A 31 -5.68 12.98 1.47
N TRP A 32 -6.46 14.05 1.44
CA TRP A 32 -5.95 15.41 1.63
C TRP A 32 -5.48 15.66 3.07
N GLN A 33 -6.20 15.13 4.07
CA GLN A 33 -5.78 15.17 5.48
C GLN A 33 -4.49 14.37 5.70
N TRP A 34 -4.34 13.19 5.05
CA TRP A 34 -3.10 12.44 5.09
C TRP A 34 -1.92 13.27 4.56
N LEU A 35 -2.09 13.94 3.41
CA LEU A 35 -1.07 14.79 2.81
C LEU A 35 -0.65 15.92 3.77
N ALA A 36 -1.60 16.63 4.37
CA ALA A 36 -1.33 17.68 5.33
C ALA A 36 -0.62 17.18 6.61
N LEU A 37 -0.99 15.98 7.08
CA LEU A 37 -0.35 15.32 8.22
C LEU A 37 1.08 14.91 7.86
N HIS A 38 1.29 14.28 6.70
CA HIS A 38 2.59 13.89 6.18
C HIS A 38 3.56 15.08 6.11
N GLU A 39 3.13 16.21 5.53
CA GLU A 39 3.94 17.44 5.46
C GLU A 39 4.37 17.93 6.83
N ARG A 40 3.46 17.92 7.79
CA ARG A 40 3.74 18.37 9.16
C ARG A 40 4.79 17.51 9.84
N TRP A 41 4.68 16.17 9.69
CA TRP A 41 5.61 15.24 10.27
C TRP A 41 6.96 15.21 9.55
N SER A 42 6.97 15.37 8.24
CA SER A 42 8.18 15.38 7.41
C SER A 42 9.12 16.55 7.68
N ARG A 43 8.65 17.57 8.40
CA ARG A 43 9.53 18.64 8.93
C ARG A 43 10.48 18.16 10.02
N ALA A 44 10.11 17.11 10.74
CA ALA A 44 10.89 16.56 11.85
C ALA A 44 11.69 15.30 11.44
N PHE A 45 11.19 14.51 10.50
CA PHE A 45 11.88 13.31 10.02
C PHE A 45 11.31 12.83 8.67
N ASN A 46 12.19 12.22 7.86
CA ASN A 46 11.82 11.75 6.54
C ASN A 46 10.89 10.54 6.58
N LEU A 47 9.64 10.69 6.11
CA LEU A 47 8.65 9.62 6.02
C LEU A 47 8.72 8.84 4.69
N THR A 48 8.91 9.55 3.56
CA THR A 48 8.76 8.98 2.20
C THR A 48 9.91 9.29 1.25
N GLY A 49 10.93 10.03 1.67
CA GLY A 49 12.03 10.48 0.80
C GLY A 49 11.72 11.74 -0.02
N THR A 50 10.47 12.16 -0.09
CA THR A 50 10.04 13.41 -0.74
C THR A 50 9.10 14.21 0.14
N GLN A 51 9.10 15.53 -0.06
CA GLN A 51 8.14 16.46 0.54
C GLN A 51 7.38 17.25 -0.55
N ASP A 52 7.68 16.98 -1.82
CA ASP A 52 7.00 17.60 -2.93
C ASP A 52 5.57 17.07 -3.07
N ARG A 53 4.58 17.98 -3.00
CA ARG A 53 3.15 17.63 -2.97
C ARG A 53 2.69 16.96 -4.26
N GLU A 54 3.18 17.39 -5.41
CA GLU A 54 2.82 16.79 -6.69
C GLU A 54 3.32 15.34 -6.74
N THR A 55 4.59 15.12 -6.38
CA THR A 55 5.16 13.77 -6.26
C THR A 55 4.42 12.91 -5.23
N LEU A 56 3.98 13.48 -4.10
CA LEU A 56 3.19 12.74 -3.10
C LEU A 56 1.83 12.34 -3.67
N VAL A 57 1.13 13.23 -4.36
CA VAL A 57 -0.18 12.93 -4.94
C VAL A 57 -0.04 11.91 -6.07
N GLU A 58 0.83 12.15 -7.02
CA GLU A 58 0.95 11.30 -8.23
C GLU A 58 1.75 10.02 -7.96
N GLY A 59 2.93 10.14 -7.35
CA GLY A 59 3.84 9.02 -7.12
C GLY A 59 3.52 8.16 -5.90
N HIS A 60 2.65 8.64 -5.00
CA HIS A 60 2.29 7.87 -3.82
C HIS A 60 0.79 7.65 -3.68
N LEU A 61 -0.05 8.69 -3.65
CA LEU A 61 -1.50 8.48 -3.45
C LEU A 61 -2.12 7.71 -4.61
N LEU A 62 -1.93 8.17 -5.85
CA LEU A 62 -2.48 7.51 -7.04
C LEU A 62 -1.84 6.13 -7.27
N ASP A 63 -0.53 5.97 -7.05
CA ASP A 63 0.13 4.67 -7.15
C ASP A 63 -0.45 3.65 -6.17
N CYS A 64 -0.69 4.04 -4.91
CA CYS A 64 -1.33 3.19 -3.92
C CYS A 64 -2.79 2.88 -4.27
N ALA A 65 -3.54 3.89 -4.72
CA ALA A 65 -4.94 3.74 -5.08
C ALA A 65 -5.15 2.80 -6.29
N ALA A 66 -4.24 2.82 -7.25
CA ALA A 66 -4.33 2.08 -8.51
C ALA A 66 -4.51 0.57 -8.33
N VAL A 67 -4.08 0.00 -7.22
CA VAL A 67 -4.22 -1.44 -6.97
C VAL A 67 -5.56 -1.83 -6.33
N LEU A 68 -6.37 -0.87 -5.88
CA LEU A 68 -7.64 -1.15 -5.20
C LEU A 68 -8.60 -2.03 -6.02
N PRO A 69 -8.79 -1.82 -7.35
CA PRO A 69 -9.66 -2.66 -8.15
C PRO A 69 -9.24 -4.13 -8.23
N ALA A 70 -7.95 -4.43 -8.00
CA ALA A 70 -7.41 -5.79 -8.01
C ALA A 70 -7.52 -6.51 -6.66
N LEU A 71 -7.93 -5.81 -5.59
CA LEU A 71 -8.03 -6.35 -4.24
C LEU A 71 -9.45 -6.88 -3.99
N THR A 72 -9.83 -7.92 -4.68
CA THR A 72 -11.22 -8.46 -4.69
C THR A 72 -11.50 -9.47 -3.59
N GLU A 73 -10.49 -10.11 -3.00
CA GLU A 73 -10.68 -11.11 -1.96
C GLU A 73 -11.22 -10.48 -0.66
N PRO A 74 -12.23 -11.08 -0.04
CA PRO A 74 -12.74 -10.61 1.24
C PRO A 74 -11.75 -10.87 2.37
N GLY A 75 -11.88 -10.11 3.46
CA GLY A 75 -11.08 -10.26 4.67
C GLY A 75 -10.05 -9.17 4.88
N VAL A 76 -9.27 -9.33 5.94
CA VAL A 76 -8.25 -8.38 6.37
C VAL A 76 -7.07 -8.33 5.40
N LEU A 77 -6.60 -7.12 5.11
CA LEU A 77 -5.34 -6.89 4.39
C LEU A 77 -4.26 -6.45 5.37
N TYR A 78 -3.12 -7.10 5.29
CA TYR A 78 -1.91 -6.69 6.01
C TYR A 78 -1.04 -5.84 5.08
N ASP A 79 -0.53 -4.71 5.56
CA ASP A 79 0.45 -3.88 4.85
C ASP A 79 1.78 -3.94 5.60
N VAL A 80 2.74 -4.66 5.06
CA VAL A 80 4.02 -4.96 5.72
C VAL A 80 5.10 -3.97 5.30
N GLY A 81 5.72 -3.35 6.30
CA GLY A 81 6.67 -2.27 6.07
C GLY A 81 5.98 -1.00 5.57
N THR A 82 4.82 -0.74 6.10
CA THR A 82 3.89 0.31 5.64
C THR A 82 4.48 1.74 5.63
N GLY A 83 5.49 1.99 6.45
CA GLY A 83 6.18 3.27 6.52
C GLY A 83 5.26 4.44 6.88
N ALA A 84 4.96 5.29 5.93
CA ALA A 84 4.00 6.39 6.06
C ALA A 84 2.53 5.94 5.85
N GLY A 85 2.23 4.65 5.98
CA GLY A 85 0.90 4.10 5.73
C GLY A 85 0.65 3.82 4.24
N LEU A 86 1.69 3.52 3.48
CA LEU A 86 1.61 3.34 2.04
C LEU A 86 1.88 1.87 1.64
N PRO A 87 0.92 1.14 1.08
CA PRO A 87 -0.37 1.63 0.55
C PRO A 87 -1.54 1.57 1.55
N GLY A 88 -1.41 0.94 2.72
CA GLY A 88 -2.51 0.53 3.59
C GLY A 88 -3.46 1.65 4.02
N LEU A 89 -2.97 2.81 4.50
CA LEU A 89 -3.84 3.94 4.88
C LEU A 89 -4.59 4.54 3.70
N ILE A 90 -3.95 4.61 2.52
CA ILE A 90 -4.58 5.17 1.33
C ILE A 90 -5.71 4.26 0.87
N LEU A 91 -5.46 2.96 0.84
CA LEU A 91 -6.48 1.96 0.50
C LEU A 91 -7.62 1.93 1.53
N ALA A 92 -7.31 2.06 2.82
CA ALA A 92 -8.31 2.12 3.88
C ALA A 92 -9.16 3.41 3.80
N ALA A 93 -8.58 4.53 3.36
CA ALA A 93 -9.33 5.78 3.14
C ALA A 93 -10.34 5.65 1.99
N LEU A 94 -10.01 4.86 0.97
CA LEU A 94 -10.82 4.60 -0.23
C LEU A 94 -11.83 3.45 -0.04
N ALA A 95 -11.53 2.48 0.85
CA ALA A 95 -12.37 1.33 1.17
C ALA A 95 -12.61 1.24 2.69
N PRO A 96 -13.43 2.15 3.27
CA PRO A 96 -13.56 2.31 4.72
C PRO A 96 -14.25 1.13 5.42
N GLU A 97 -14.92 0.26 4.70
CA GLU A 97 -15.53 -0.98 5.22
C GLU A 97 -14.53 -2.13 5.37
N ARG A 98 -13.34 -1.99 4.76
CA ARG A 98 -12.34 -3.06 4.73
C ARG A 98 -11.35 -2.96 5.89
N PRO A 99 -11.12 -4.03 6.66
CA PRO A 99 -10.13 -4.02 7.72
C PRO A 99 -8.70 -4.09 7.18
N PHE A 100 -7.82 -3.27 7.75
CA PHE A 100 -6.38 -3.26 7.48
C PHE A 100 -5.56 -3.40 8.76
N VAL A 101 -4.44 -4.11 8.64
CA VAL A 101 -3.42 -4.20 9.68
C VAL A 101 -2.11 -3.68 9.11
N LEU A 102 -1.60 -2.59 9.67
CA LEU A 102 -0.36 -1.97 9.26
C LEU A 102 0.78 -2.51 10.12
N VAL A 103 1.79 -3.13 9.52
CA VAL A 103 2.95 -3.69 10.23
C VAL A 103 4.15 -2.77 10.01
N GLU A 104 4.64 -2.17 11.09
CA GLU A 104 5.79 -1.25 11.09
C GLU A 104 6.62 -1.46 12.35
N SER A 105 7.95 -1.47 12.21
CA SER A 105 8.85 -1.74 13.34
C SER A 105 9.45 -0.49 13.99
N LEU A 106 9.33 0.67 13.34
CA LEU A 106 9.92 1.91 13.83
C LEU A 106 8.89 2.72 14.62
N GLY A 107 9.03 2.80 15.93
CA GLY A 107 8.09 3.46 16.83
C GLY A 107 7.76 4.93 16.48
N LYS A 108 8.67 5.66 15.78
CA LYS A 108 8.35 7.00 15.26
C LYS A 108 7.32 6.95 14.14
N ARG A 109 7.41 5.95 13.26
CA ARG A 109 6.42 5.73 12.18
C ARG A 109 5.12 5.21 12.74
N VAL A 110 5.17 4.33 13.71
CA VAL A 110 3.97 3.84 14.43
C VAL A 110 3.17 5.01 15.00
N ARG A 111 3.81 5.95 15.69
CA ARG A 111 3.13 7.16 16.20
C ARG A 111 2.51 8.02 15.09
N PHE A 112 3.17 8.14 13.95
CA PHE A 112 2.58 8.80 12.79
C PHE A 112 1.33 8.06 12.31
N LEU A 113 1.38 6.73 12.20
CA LEU A 113 0.26 5.89 11.75
C LEU A 113 -0.93 5.98 12.69
N GLU A 114 -0.71 5.91 13.99
CA GLU A 114 -1.77 6.07 15.01
C GLU A 114 -2.45 7.43 14.88
N GLN A 115 -1.66 8.52 14.78
CA GLN A 115 -2.22 9.84 14.57
C GLN A 115 -2.96 9.97 13.23
N ALA A 116 -2.47 9.30 12.17
CA ALA A 116 -3.13 9.30 10.87
C ALA A 116 -4.47 8.57 10.93
N ILE A 117 -4.53 7.41 11.58
CA ILE A 117 -5.78 6.64 11.78
C ILE A 117 -6.83 7.51 12.48
N ASP A 118 -6.46 8.19 13.56
CA ASP A 118 -7.36 9.08 14.29
C ASP A 118 -7.80 10.27 13.42
N THR A 119 -6.85 10.94 12.75
CA THR A 119 -7.11 12.12 11.92
C THR A 119 -8.04 11.80 10.75
N LEU A 120 -7.84 10.65 10.09
CA LEU A 120 -8.61 10.20 8.94
C LEU A 120 -9.92 9.49 9.33
N ALA A 121 -10.16 9.29 10.64
CA ALA A 121 -11.30 8.52 11.17
C ALA A 121 -11.44 7.14 10.50
N LEU A 122 -10.40 6.30 10.66
CA LEU A 122 -10.30 4.94 10.09
C LEU A 122 -10.30 3.87 11.20
N PRO A 123 -11.42 3.66 11.91
CA PRO A 123 -11.49 2.73 13.04
C PRO A 123 -11.26 1.26 12.67
N GLN A 124 -11.36 0.92 11.38
CA GLN A 124 -11.11 -0.42 10.85
C GLN A 124 -9.61 -0.71 10.60
N VAL A 125 -8.73 0.25 10.88
CA VAL A 125 -7.28 0.10 10.71
C VAL A 125 -6.62 -0.07 12.06
N THR A 126 -5.73 -1.06 12.18
CA THR A 126 -4.89 -1.27 13.36
C THR A 126 -3.41 -1.23 13.00
N VAL A 127 -2.54 -0.88 13.95
CA VAL A 127 -1.09 -0.90 13.77
C VAL A 127 -0.50 -1.98 14.65
N LEU A 128 0.45 -2.75 14.07
CA LEU A 128 1.31 -3.67 14.82
C LEU A 128 2.74 -3.15 14.79
N GLU A 129 3.24 -2.73 15.95
CA GLU A 129 4.64 -2.35 16.12
C GLU A 129 5.52 -3.60 16.21
N GLN A 130 5.79 -4.21 15.05
CA GLN A 130 6.54 -5.45 14.94
C GLN A 130 7.40 -5.49 13.68
N ARG A 131 8.44 -6.32 13.69
CA ARG A 131 9.11 -6.75 12.47
C ARG A 131 8.22 -7.70 11.69
N ALA A 132 8.35 -7.69 10.35
CA ALA A 132 7.55 -8.54 9.47
C ALA A 132 7.65 -10.05 9.82
N GLU A 133 8.84 -10.50 10.20
CA GLU A 133 9.14 -11.88 10.58
C GLU A 133 8.45 -12.32 11.87
N GLN A 134 8.02 -11.37 12.68
CA GLN A 134 7.38 -11.59 13.99
C GLN A 134 5.87 -11.39 13.92
N ALA A 135 5.37 -10.82 12.83
CA ALA A 135 3.97 -10.51 12.68
C ALA A 135 3.14 -11.79 12.52
N ALA A 136 2.10 -11.92 13.33
CA ALA A 136 1.13 -12.99 13.18
C ALA A 136 0.06 -12.58 12.16
N PHE A 137 -0.12 -13.38 11.13
CA PHE A 137 -1.11 -13.17 10.09
C PHE A 137 -2.33 -14.05 10.36
N ALA A 138 -3.52 -13.47 10.35
CA ALA A 138 -4.74 -14.22 10.62
C ALA A 138 -5.00 -15.26 9.51
N PRO A 139 -5.46 -16.47 9.84
CA PRO A 139 -5.95 -17.41 8.86
C PRO A 139 -7.08 -16.78 8.03
N GLY A 140 -7.07 -16.98 6.71
CA GLY A 140 -8.08 -16.40 5.82
C GLY A 140 -7.89 -14.89 5.55
N ALA A 141 -6.72 -14.32 5.85
CA ALA A 141 -6.37 -12.97 5.41
C ALA A 141 -6.51 -12.85 3.88
N ALA A 142 -7.03 -11.73 3.40
CA ALA A 142 -7.18 -11.47 1.96
C ALA A 142 -5.83 -11.39 1.24
N GLY A 143 -4.78 -10.94 1.95
CA GLY A 143 -3.41 -10.90 1.44
C GLY A 143 -2.48 -10.03 2.28
N ILE A 144 -1.21 -10.12 1.94
CA ILE A 144 -0.12 -9.36 2.55
C ILE A 144 0.42 -8.41 1.49
N LEU A 145 0.03 -7.15 1.59
CA LEU A 145 0.51 -6.06 0.74
C LEU A 145 1.94 -5.69 1.10
N VAL A 146 2.75 -5.47 0.08
CA VAL A 146 4.10 -4.93 0.23
C VAL A 146 4.42 -3.96 -0.89
N ARG A 147 4.91 -2.77 -0.53
CA ARG A 147 5.37 -1.74 -1.46
C ARG A 147 6.78 -1.26 -1.07
N ALA A 148 7.71 -1.27 -2.02
CA ALA A 148 9.06 -0.68 -1.89
C ALA A 148 9.91 -1.15 -0.68
N VAL A 149 9.67 -2.37 -0.17
CA VAL A 149 10.41 -2.91 0.98
C VAL A 149 11.69 -3.64 0.56
N ALA A 150 11.58 -4.58 -0.41
CA ALA A 150 12.70 -5.42 -0.84
C ALA A 150 12.43 -6.06 -2.22
N PRO A 151 13.43 -6.67 -2.88
CA PRO A 151 13.22 -7.56 -4.02
C PRO A 151 12.31 -8.75 -3.67
N LEU A 152 11.65 -9.33 -4.69
CA LEU A 152 10.66 -10.42 -4.49
C LEU A 152 11.24 -11.63 -3.75
N GLU A 153 12.46 -12.03 -4.06
CA GLU A 153 13.12 -13.16 -3.39
C GLU A 153 13.22 -12.95 -1.88
N ARG A 154 13.63 -11.74 -1.49
CA ARG A 154 13.74 -11.39 -0.08
C ARG A 154 12.36 -11.27 0.60
N LEU A 155 11.35 -10.79 -0.12
CA LEU A 155 9.97 -10.74 0.39
C LEU A 155 9.41 -12.14 0.62
N CYS A 156 9.60 -13.05 -0.33
CA CYS A 156 9.17 -14.44 -0.20
C CYS A 156 9.89 -15.16 0.96
N ALA A 157 11.18 -14.90 1.15
CA ALA A 157 11.92 -15.44 2.30
C ALA A 157 11.43 -14.85 3.62
N LEU A 158 11.20 -13.54 3.69
CA LEU A 158 10.70 -12.82 4.86
C LEU A 158 9.31 -13.31 5.30
N LEU A 159 8.46 -13.63 4.34
CA LEU A 159 7.07 -14.02 4.52
C LEU A 159 6.87 -15.54 4.30
N GLN A 160 7.93 -16.35 4.39
CA GLN A 160 7.87 -17.78 4.09
C GLN A 160 6.79 -18.49 4.91
N ALA A 161 6.79 -18.32 6.23
CA ALA A 161 5.84 -19.00 7.12
C ALA A 161 4.36 -18.69 6.80
N PRO A 162 3.94 -17.41 6.66
CA PRO A 162 2.57 -17.12 6.26
C PRO A 162 2.23 -17.59 4.84
N LEU A 163 3.17 -17.59 3.90
CA LEU A 163 2.94 -18.08 2.53
C LEU A 163 2.77 -19.61 2.50
N GLU A 164 3.56 -20.36 3.26
CA GLU A 164 3.41 -21.81 3.43
C GLU A 164 2.09 -22.19 4.16
N ALA A 165 1.58 -21.31 5.01
CA ALA A 165 0.27 -21.44 5.64
C ALA A 165 -0.91 -21.03 4.73
N GLY A 166 -0.70 -20.88 3.42
CA GLY A 166 -1.73 -20.54 2.44
C GLY A 166 -1.99 -19.04 2.27
N GLY A 167 -1.20 -18.17 2.89
CA GLY A 167 -1.25 -16.73 2.68
C GLY A 167 -0.86 -16.33 1.26
N ARG A 168 -1.20 -15.11 0.87
CA ARG A 168 -0.88 -14.53 -0.44
C ARG A 168 -0.08 -13.25 -0.29
N LEU A 169 1.04 -13.17 -0.99
CA LEU A 169 1.79 -11.94 -1.14
C LEU A 169 1.20 -11.10 -2.27
N LEU A 170 0.92 -9.84 -2.01
CA LEU A 170 0.46 -8.83 -2.95
C LEU A 170 1.58 -7.79 -3.09
N ALA A 171 2.50 -8.02 -4.04
CA ALA A 171 3.69 -7.20 -4.22
C ALA A 171 3.49 -6.14 -5.29
N MET A 172 3.59 -4.86 -4.90
CA MET A 172 3.63 -3.74 -5.83
C MET A 172 5.05 -3.58 -6.38
N LYS A 173 5.20 -3.70 -7.71
CA LYS A 173 6.49 -3.72 -8.40
C LYS A 173 6.52 -2.81 -9.62
N GLY A 174 7.73 -2.43 -10.02
CA GLY A 174 8.00 -1.66 -11.24
C GLY A 174 8.34 -2.56 -12.43
N ALA A 175 8.87 -1.96 -13.51
CA ALA A 175 9.11 -2.61 -14.80
C ALA A 175 10.06 -3.81 -14.78
N GLN A 176 10.91 -3.95 -13.76
CA GLN A 176 11.91 -5.05 -13.67
C GLN A 176 11.37 -6.29 -12.93
N TRP A 177 10.07 -6.37 -12.67
CA TRP A 177 9.47 -7.45 -11.87
C TRP A 177 9.72 -8.86 -12.44
N GLU A 178 9.80 -9.01 -13.77
CA GLU A 178 10.05 -10.31 -14.42
C GLU A 178 11.43 -10.87 -14.05
N GLN A 179 12.44 -10.00 -13.96
CA GLN A 179 13.79 -10.38 -13.55
C GLN A 179 13.81 -10.82 -12.07
N GLU A 180 13.00 -10.18 -11.22
CA GLU A 180 12.86 -10.57 -9.83
C GLU A 180 12.04 -11.87 -9.66
N TRP A 181 11.12 -12.14 -10.60
CA TRP A 181 10.25 -13.30 -10.55
C TRP A 181 10.94 -14.59 -11.02
N ALA A 182 11.75 -14.56 -12.08
CA ALA A 182 12.34 -15.73 -12.72
C ALA A 182 13.00 -16.73 -11.73
N PRO A 183 13.79 -16.30 -10.73
CA PRO A 183 14.40 -17.24 -9.77
C PRO A 183 13.41 -17.87 -8.77
N LEU A 184 12.16 -17.45 -8.76
CA LEU A 184 11.14 -17.88 -7.80
C LEU A 184 10.16 -18.91 -8.37
N GLU A 185 10.11 -19.10 -9.68
CA GLU A 185 9.12 -19.88 -10.39
C GLU A 185 9.03 -21.34 -9.93
N ASP A 186 10.13 -21.95 -9.47
CA ASP A 186 10.11 -23.32 -8.98
C ASP A 186 9.38 -23.49 -7.64
N ARG A 187 9.44 -22.49 -6.77
CA ARG A 187 8.93 -22.54 -5.39
C ARG A 187 7.58 -21.82 -5.22
N PHE A 188 7.31 -20.85 -6.06
CA PHE A 188 6.13 -19.99 -5.94
C PHE A 188 5.30 -20.01 -7.22
N ALA A 189 4.00 -19.76 -7.08
CA ALA A 189 3.06 -19.59 -8.18
C ALA A 189 2.64 -18.13 -8.28
N LEU A 190 2.73 -17.56 -9.47
CA LEU A 190 2.13 -16.28 -9.81
C LEU A 190 0.65 -16.53 -10.14
N GLU A 191 -0.25 -16.26 -9.18
CA GLU A 191 -1.69 -16.49 -9.34
C GLU A 191 -2.32 -15.45 -10.27
N ALA A 192 -1.85 -14.20 -10.18
CA ALA A 192 -2.33 -13.10 -11.02
C ALA A 192 -1.29 -11.98 -11.12
N ARG A 193 -1.38 -11.25 -12.23
CA ARG A 193 -0.69 -10.00 -12.49
C ARG A 193 -1.71 -8.93 -12.88
N TYR A 194 -1.75 -7.86 -12.13
CA TYR A 194 -2.53 -6.69 -12.45
C TYR A 194 -1.58 -5.56 -12.86
N ALA A 195 -1.57 -5.25 -14.16
CA ALA A 195 -0.77 -4.16 -14.71
C ALA A 195 -1.57 -2.85 -14.66
N TYR A 196 -0.91 -1.77 -14.27
CA TYR A 196 -1.52 -0.45 -14.20
C TYR A 196 -0.51 0.65 -14.54
N ARG A 197 -1.02 1.80 -14.92
CA ARG A 197 -0.23 3.03 -15.13
C ARG A 197 -0.80 4.11 -14.24
N VAL A 198 0.08 4.76 -13.51
CA VAL A 198 -0.30 5.94 -12.74
C VAL A 198 -0.40 7.12 -13.73
N PRO A 199 -1.48 7.90 -13.73
CA PRO A 199 -1.53 9.13 -14.51
C PRO A 199 -0.26 9.98 -14.26
N SER A 200 0.30 10.60 -15.29
CA SER A 200 1.55 11.36 -15.23
C SER A 200 2.85 10.54 -15.16
N TYR A 201 2.80 9.20 -15.18
CA TYR A 201 4.00 8.34 -15.25
C TYR A 201 3.99 7.47 -16.50
N ASP A 202 5.08 7.47 -17.25
CA ASP A 202 5.17 6.76 -18.55
C ASP A 202 5.40 5.25 -18.40
N HIS A 203 5.77 4.78 -17.22
CA HIS A 203 6.12 3.38 -17.03
C HIS A 203 5.01 2.59 -16.35
N GLU A 204 4.81 1.37 -16.86
CA GLU A 204 3.89 0.39 -16.29
C GLU A 204 4.38 -0.08 -14.92
N ARG A 205 3.44 -0.28 -14.01
CA ARG A 205 3.61 -0.93 -12.72
C ARG A 205 2.72 -2.16 -12.64
N VAL A 206 3.03 -3.04 -11.70
CA VAL A 206 2.27 -4.28 -11.52
C VAL A 206 1.99 -4.54 -10.05
N LEU A 207 0.82 -5.09 -9.76
CA LEU A 207 0.55 -5.83 -8.55
C LEU A 207 0.65 -7.31 -8.87
N LEU A 208 1.58 -8.00 -8.23
CA LEU A 208 1.78 -9.44 -8.36
C LEU A 208 1.11 -10.14 -7.19
N LYS A 209 0.29 -11.15 -7.49
CA LYS A 209 -0.33 -12.03 -6.50
C LYS A 209 0.43 -13.37 -6.50
N VAL A 210 1.14 -13.61 -5.42
CA VAL A 210 2.08 -14.73 -5.30
C VAL A 210 1.66 -15.64 -4.15
N ARG A 211 1.73 -16.96 -4.38
CA ARG A 211 1.48 -18.01 -3.40
C ARG A 211 2.63 -19.00 -3.37
N SER A 212 2.90 -19.60 -2.22
CA SER A 212 3.78 -20.78 -2.15
C SER A 212 3.15 -21.97 -2.87
N LYS A 213 3.95 -22.75 -3.61
CA LYS A 213 3.52 -24.03 -4.18
C LYS A 213 3.40 -25.13 -3.12
N ASP A 214 4.10 -24.95 -1.99
CA ASP A 214 4.10 -25.88 -0.85
C ASP A 214 3.03 -25.51 0.21
N ALA A 215 2.11 -24.58 -0.12
CA ALA A 215 1.04 -24.16 0.79
C ALA A 215 0.12 -25.35 1.14
N LYS A 216 -0.12 -25.52 2.45
CA LYS A 216 -0.94 -26.57 3.03
C LYS A 216 -2.40 -26.17 3.13
#